data_971cb4a2a1afd2bb83a6fe5da6e995eb
#
_entry.id   971cb4a2a1afd2bb83a6fe5da6e995eb
#
_cell.length_a   1.000
_cell.length_b   1.000
_cell.length_c   1.000
_cell.angle_alpha   90.00
_cell.angle_beta   90.00
_cell.angle_gamma   90.00
#
_symmetry.space_group_name_H-M   'P 1'
#
loop_
_entity.id
_entity.type
_entity.pdbx_description
1 polymer ?
#
loop_
_entity_poly.entity_id
_entity_poly.type
_entity_poly.pdbx_seq_one_letter_code
_entity_poly.pdbx_strand_id
1 'polypeptide(L)'
;MIRRQNSAFNPKLFAFLIHSFSYLNLPQYPQRNLRVISVITGEIKSKIDQIWDAFASGGISNPLEVIEQMTYLLFIRRLDEIQITKEKKANRLKTAVEKPIFTPEQDHLRWSKFITLGDPTQLYSTIANEVFPFIKSIGSEDDTTYSHHMKDARFTIPNAALLTKVVDLLAAVPMDDKDTKGDIYEYMLGKIASAGRNGQFRTPRHIIKMIVELMQPKPTDTICDPACGTAGFLVAASEYLNEHHSTEIFANPEAAKRFSEETFFGYDFDSTMLRIGSMNMMLHGVENPSIENRDSLSEAHSHIESQFSLILANPPFAGSLDYESCAKNIQAIVKTKKTELLFLALFLRLRWIKLKNKLS
;
A
#
# COMPACT_ATOMS: atom_id res chain seq x y z
N MET A 1 -30.55 -37.94 -24.12
CA MET A 1 -29.30 -38.65 -23.83
C MET A 1 -28.12 -37.73 -24.16
N ILE A 2 -27.75 -36.82 -23.24
CA ILE A 2 -26.66 -35.86 -23.44
C ILE A 2 -25.57 -36.18 -22.42
N ARG A 3 -24.42 -36.69 -22.88
CA ARG A 3 -23.26 -37.03 -22.07
C ARG A 3 -22.66 -35.77 -21.48
N ARG A 4 -22.63 -35.68 -20.13
CA ARG A 4 -21.82 -34.72 -19.38
C ARG A 4 -20.34 -35.09 -19.57
N GLN A 5 -19.57 -34.23 -20.23
CA GLN A 5 -18.11 -34.30 -20.15
C GLN A 5 -17.66 -33.64 -18.84
N ASN A 6 -17.17 -34.48 -17.91
CA ASN A 6 -16.42 -34.06 -16.77
C ASN A 6 -15.06 -33.54 -17.26
N SER A 7 -14.86 -32.24 -17.28
CA SER A 7 -13.52 -31.67 -17.42
C SER A 7 -12.82 -31.76 -16.06
N ALA A 8 -12.10 -32.86 -15.84
CA ALA A 8 -11.25 -33.02 -14.70
C ALA A 8 -10.13 -31.97 -14.71
N PHE A 9 -10.02 -31.23 -13.60
CA PHE A 9 -8.88 -30.35 -13.31
C PHE A 9 -7.56 -31.14 -13.43
N ASN A 10 -6.70 -30.75 -14.39
CA ASN A 10 -5.43 -31.44 -14.64
C ASN A 10 -4.31 -30.75 -13.84
N PRO A 11 -3.82 -31.36 -12.72
CA PRO A 11 -2.74 -30.78 -11.92
C PRO A 11 -1.41 -30.64 -12.68
N LYS A 12 -1.27 -31.28 -13.84
CA LYS A 12 -0.10 -31.13 -14.73
C LYS A 12 -0.07 -29.76 -15.43
N LEU A 13 -1.18 -29.04 -15.51
CA LEU A 13 -1.21 -27.66 -16.07
C LEU A 13 -0.51 -26.67 -15.15
N PHE A 14 -0.55 -26.90 -13.83
CA PHE A 14 0.12 -26.05 -12.84
C PHE A 14 1.64 -26.31 -12.80
N ALA A 15 2.05 -27.58 -12.94
CA ALA A 15 3.45 -27.95 -13.10
C ALA A 15 4.05 -27.48 -14.44
N PHE A 16 3.22 -27.38 -15.49
CA PHE A 16 3.63 -26.89 -16.80
C PHE A 16 3.93 -25.39 -16.80
N LEU A 17 3.21 -24.58 -16.02
CA LEU A 17 3.52 -23.16 -15.84
C LEU A 17 4.86 -22.93 -15.15
N ILE A 18 5.24 -23.75 -14.18
CA ILE A 18 6.54 -23.66 -13.52
C ILE A 18 7.67 -24.22 -14.40
N HIS A 19 7.40 -25.26 -15.20
CA HIS A 19 8.41 -25.89 -16.05
C HIS A 19 8.62 -25.18 -17.39
N SER A 20 7.61 -24.45 -17.90
CA SER A 20 7.71 -23.67 -19.15
C SER A 20 8.61 -22.43 -19.01
N PHE A 21 8.90 -21.98 -17.78
CA PHE A 21 9.86 -20.91 -17.54
C PHE A 21 11.33 -21.29 -17.85
N SER A 22 11.63 -22.58 -17.97
CA SER A 22 13.00 -23.05 -18.28
C SER A 22 13.36 -22.99 -19.77
N TYR A 23 12.43 -22.70 -20.67
CA TYR A 23 12.61 -22.70 -22.13
C TYR A 23 12.21 -21.42 -22.85
N LEU A 24 11.88 -20.35 -22.13
CA LEU A 24 11.76 -19.05 -22.75
C LEU A 24 13.15 -18.52 -23.07
N ASN A 25 13.54 -18.55 -24.36
CA ASN A 25 14.60 -17.71 -24.90
C ASN A 25 14.19 -16.26 -24.67
N LEU A 26 14.54 -15.74 -23.51
CA LEU A 26 14.41 -14.31 -23.21
C LEU A 26 15.31 -13.57 -24.19
N PRO A 27 14.81 -12.58 -24.95
CA PRO A 27 15.67 -11.71 -25.74
C PRO A 27 16.74 -11.14 -24.79
N GLN A 28 17.98 -11.07 -25.25
CA GLN A 28 19.08 -10.46 -24.50
C GLN A 28 18.67 -9.01 -24.20
N TYR A 29 18.19 -8.80 -22.96
CA TYR A 29 18.00 -7.45 -22.47
C TYR A 29 19.37 -6.78 -22.42
N PRO A 30 19.52 -5.56 -22.96
CA PRO A 30 20.71 -4.79 -22.71
C PRO A 30 20.90 -4.72 -21.21
N GLN A 31 22.13 -4.97 -20.75
CA GLN A 31 22.51 -4.83 -19.34
C GLN A 31 22.37 -3.35 -18.93
N ARG A 32 21.14 -2.88 -18.81
CA ARG A 32 20.82 -1.70 -18.04
C ARG A 32 20.96 -2.13 -16.60
N ASN A 33 21.92 -1.52 -15.94
CA ASN A 33 22.26 -1.63 -14.53
C ASN A 33 21.09 -2.20 -13.74
N LEU A 34 21.19 -3.49 -13.37
CA LEU A 34 20.42 -4.05 -12.27
C LEU A 34 20.77 -3.14 -11.09
N ARG A 35 19.94 -2.11 -10.86
CA ARG A 35 20.00 -1.36 -9.61
C ARG A 35 19.86 -2.40 -8.54
N VAL A 36 20.95 -2.66 -7.85
CA VAL A 36 20.99 -3.48 -6.64
C VAL A 36 19.83 -3.00 -5.81
N ILE A 37 18.89 -3.91 -5.51
CA ILE A 37 17.78 -3.64 -4.60
C ILE A 37 18.42 -3.02 -3.38
N SER A 38 18.15 -1.75 -3.13
CA SER A 38 18.68 -1.02 -1.98
C SER A 38 18.08 -1.66 -0.74
N VAL A 39 18.76 -2.66 -0.22
CA VAL A 39 18.47 -3.15 1.12
C VAL A 39 18.96 -2.05 2.04
N ILE A 40 18.07 -1.46 2.85
CA ILE A 40 18.46 -0.50 3.88
C ILE A 40 19.56 -1.15 4.72
N THR A 41 20.75 -0.58 4.65
CA THR A 41 21.95 -1.08 5.34
C THR A 41 22.59 0.04 6.16
N GLY A 42 23.45 -0.34 7.10
CA GLY A 42 24.28 0.59 7.86
C GLY A 42 23.47 1.56 8.73
N GLU A 43 23.75 2.86 8.58
CA GLU A 43 23.27 3.91 9.47
C GLU A 43 21.76 4.07 9.49
N ILE A 44 21.09 4.01 8.32
CA ILE A 44 19.64 4.16 8.22
C ILE A 44 18.93 3.01 8.93
N LYS A 45 19.39 1.79 8.72
CA LYS A 45 18.87 0.61 9.42
C LYS A 45 19.01 0.77 10.93
N SER A 46 20.19 1.18 11.40
CA SER A 46 20.46 1.39 12.83
C SER A 46 19.52 2.44 13.43
N LYS A 47 19.24 3.55 12.72
CA LYS A 47 18.31 4.58 13.19
C LYS A 47 16.87 4.05 13.30
N ILE A 48 16.40 3.29 12.31
CA ILE A 48 15.07 2.67 12.38
C ILE A 48 14.98 1.64 13.50
N ASP A 49 16.02 0.83 13.71
CA ASP A 49 16.07 -0.12 14.83
C ASP A 49 16.03 0.61 16.18
N GLN A 50 16.75 1.74 16.34
CA GLN A 50 16.70 2.57 17.53
C GLN A 50 15.31 3.17 17.80
N ILE A 51 14.57 3.56 16.75
CA ILE A 51 13.20 4.03 16.90
C ILE A 51 12.32 2.88 17.42
N TRP A 52 12.49 1.69 16.86
CA TRP A 52 11.76 0.50 17.27
C TRP A 52 12.03 0.17 18.75
N ASP A 53 13.28 0.18 19.15
CA ASP A 53 13.71 -0.06 20.53
C ASP A 53 13.19 1.03 21.48
N ALA A 54 13.08 2.28 21.01
CA ALA A 54 12.51 3.38 21.79
C ALA A 54 11.04 3.13 22.10
N PHE A 55 10.25 2.70 21.11
CA PHE A 55 8.85 2.33 21.34
C PHE A 55 8.70 1.15 22.30
N ALA A 56 9.47 0.08 22.09
CA ALA A 56 9.44 -1.10 22.96
C ALA A 56 9.78 -0.76 24.42
N SER A 57 10.84 0.03 24.65
CA SER A 57 11.23 0.50 25.98
C SER A 57 10.27 1.54 26.56
N GLY A 58 9.56 2.27 25.71
CA GLY A 58 8.55 3.26 26.08
C GLY A 58 7.16 2.70 26.38
N GLY A 59 7.00 1.35 26.35
CA GLY A 59 5.76 0.67 26.71
C GLY A 59 4.85 0.29 25.53
N ILE A 60 5.24 0.56 24.27
CA ILE A 60 4.51 0.13 23.08
C ILE A 60 5.25 -1.07 22.47
N SER A 61 4.79 -2.28 22.78
CA SER A 61 5.40 -3.54 22.33
C SER A 61 4.67 -4.22 21.17
N ASN A 62 3.44 -3.78 20.84
CA ASN A 62 2.70 -4.31 19.71
C ASN A 62 3.30 -3.77 18.39
N PRO A 63 3.85 -4.64 17.52
CA PRO A 63 4.47 -4.21 16.27
C PRO A 63 3.56 -3.40 15.35
N LEU A 64 2.28 -3.74 15.27
CA LEU A 64 1.30 -3.02 14.45
C LEU A 64 1.08 -1.61 14.97
N GLU A 65 0.99 -1.45 16.28
CA GLU A 65 0.82 -0.15 16.93
C GLU A 65 2.07 0.73 16.71
N VAL A 66 3.27 0.18 16.89
CA VAL A 66 4.52 0.90 16.58
C VAL A 66 4.52 1.42 15.15
N ILE A 67 4.20 0.56 14.18
CA ILE A 67 4.18 0.96 12.77
C ILE A 67 3.11 2.00 12.51
N GLU A 68 1.93 1.85 13.07
CA GLU A 68 0.86 2.82 12.93
C GLU A 68 1.28 4.21 13.42
N GLN A 69 1.86 4.30 14.63
CA GLN A 69 2.35 5.58 15.17
C GLN A 69 3.50 6.17 14.34
N MET A 70 4.46 5.35 13.92
CA MET A 70 5.53 5.79 13.03
C MET A 70 4.97 6.28 11.68
N THR A 71 3.97 5.59 11.15
CA THR A 71 3.35 5.97 9.86
C THR A 71 2.70 7.34 9.95
N TYR A 72 2.04 7.69 11.05
CA TYR A 72 1.48 9.04 11.23
C TYR A 72 2.58 10.13 11.20
N LEU A 73 3.71 9.89 11.88
CA LEU A 73 4.82 10.83 11.91
C LEU A 73 5.50 10.96 10.54
N LEU A 74 5.66 9.86 9.82
CA LEU A 74 6.19 9.88 8.46
C LEU A 74 5.22 10.55 7.48
N PHE A 75 3.94 10.37 7.69
CA PHE A 75 2.90 10.96 6.84
C PHE A 75 2.89 12.49 6.95
N ILE A 76 2.89 13.05 8.17
CA ILE A 76 2.94 14.51 8.34
C ILE A 76 4.25 15.09 7.78
N ARG A 77 5.39 14.40 7.95
CA ARG A 77 6.66 14.79 7.34
C ARG A 77 6.56 14.85 5.82
N ARG A 78 5.92 13.84 5.21
CA ARG A 78 5.72 13.80 3.75
C ARG A 78 4.80 14.89 3.26
N LEU A 79 3.72 15.19 3.97
CA LEU A 79 2.82 16.29 3.64
C LEU A 79 3.55 17.63 3.62
N ASP A 80 4.42 17.88 4.60
CA ASP A 80 5.23 19.11 4.63
C ASP A 80 6.24 19.16 3.48
N GLU A 81 6.90 18.06 3.12
CA GLU A 81 7.78 18.01 1.95
C GLU A 81 7.05 18.32 0.63
N ILE A 82 5.81 17.81 0.48
CA ILE A 82 4.97 18.11 -0.67
C ILE A 82 4.62 19.60 -0.68
N GLN A 83 4.24 20.15 0.46
CA GLN A 83 3.94 21.59 0.61
C GLN A 83 5.16 22.45 0.22
N ILE A 84 6.34 22.14 0.76
CA ILE A 84 7.61 22.83 0.42
C ILE A 84 7.89 22.77 -1.09
N THR A 85 7.61 21.64 -1.72
CA THR A 85 7.80 21.48 -3.17
C THR A 85 6.83 22.35 -3.97
N LYS A 86 5.55 22.40 -3.56
CA LYS A 86 4.54 23.28 -4.15
C LYS A 86 4.91 24.74 -3.98
N GLU A 87 5.37 25.16 -2.81
CA GLU A 87 5.82 26.52 -2.51
C GLU A 87 7.02 26.92 -3.37
N LYS A 88 8.04 26.07 -3.49
CA LYS A 88 9.20 26.31 -4.37
C LYS A 88 8.78 26.47 -5.84
N LYS A 89 7.83 25.66 -6.32
CA LYS A 89 7.29 25.77 -7.67
C LYS A 89 6.54 27.07 -7.86
N ALA A 90 5.64 27.43 -6.96
CA ALA A 90 4.84 28.65 -6.98
C ALA A 90 5.73 29.90 -6.97
N ASN A 91 6.73 29.94 -6.08
CA ASN A 91 7.70 31.03 -5.99
C ASN A 91 8.50 31.21 -7.30
N ARG A 92 8.95 30.09 -7.92
CA ARG A 92 9.65 30.13 -9.20
C ARG A 92 8.77 30.67 -10.34
N LEU A 93 7.49 30.29 -10.34
CA LEU A 93 6.50 30.70 -11.35
C LEU A 93 5.85 32.06 -11.03
N LYS A 94 6.11 32.62 -9.84
CA LYS A 94 5.46 33.85 -9.32
C LYS A 94 3.94 33.71 -9.28
N THR A 95 3.43 32.56 -8.90
CA THR A 95 2.00 32.25 -8.77
C THR A 95 1.65 31.91 -7.32
N ALA A 96 0.36 31.87 -6.98
CA ALA A 96 -0.09 31.31 -5.73
C ALA A 96 0.11 29.79 -5.70
N VAL A 97 0.21 29.21 -4.50
CA VAL A 97 0.30 27.75 -4.32
C VAL A 97 -1.08 27.14 -4.66
N GLU A 98 -1.10 26.29 -5.66
CA GLU A 98 -2.32 25.54 -6.00
C GLU A 98 -2.62 24.46 -4.96
N LYS A 99 -3.83 24.47 -4.42
CA LYS A 99 -4.31 23.49 -3.41
C LYS A 99 -3.25 23.26 -2.31
N PRO A 100 -3.00 24.25 -1.45
CA PRO A 100 -2.06 24.10 -0.35
C PRO A 100 -2.54 23.01 0.60
N ILE A 101 -1.62 22.24 1.17
CA ILE A 101 -1.94 21.21 2.16
C ILE A 101 -2.18 21.86 3.52
N PHE A 102 -1.41 22.90 3.83
CA PHE A 102 -1.52 23.67 5.07
C PHE A 102 -1.94 25.10 4.74
N THR A 103 -2.92 25.61 5.48
CA THR A 103 -3.25 27.04 5.46
C THR A 103 -2.20 27.83 6.23
N PRO A 104 -2.14 29.18 6.07
CA PRO A 104 -1.21 29.99 6.87
C PRO A 104 -1.40 29.81 8.39
N GLU A 105 -2.62 29.60 8.86
CA GLU A 105 -2.95 29.36 10.28
C GLU A 105 -2.44 27.99 10.77
N GLN A 106 -2.28 27.04 9.84
CA GLN A 106 -1.82 25.68 10.09
C GLN A 106 -0.30 25.51 9.91
N ASP A 107 0.45 26.60 9.64
CA ASP A 107 1.90 26.51 9.39
C ASP A 107 2.66 25.86 10.55
N HIS A 108 2.20 26.06 11.80
CA HIS A 108 2.77 25.47 13.00
C HIS A 108 2.62 23.93 13.09
N LEU A 109 1.68 23.34 12.31
CA LEU A 109 1.46 21.87 12.25
C LEU A 109 2.44 21.17 11.33
N ARG A 110 3.25 21.89 10.59
CA ARG A 110 4.21 21.35 9.65
C ARG A 110 5.38 20.67 10.38
N TRP A 111 5.84 19.56 9.83
CA TRP A 111 7.00 18.84 10.36
C TRP A 111 8.20 19.75 10.60
N SER A 112 8.57 20.55 9.58
CA SER A 112 9.70 21.48 9.65
C SER A 112 9.58 22.57 10.74
N LYS A 113 8.38 22.79 11.25
CA LYS A 113 8.11 23.77 12.29
C LYS A 113 8.14 23.15 13.68
N PHE A 114 7.33 22.12 13.91
CA PHE A 114 7.23 21.57 15.25
C PHE A 114 8.48 20.81 15.71
N ILE A 115 9.31 20.26 14.81
CA ILE A 115 10.60 19.65 15.20
C ILE A 115 11.59 20.65 15.80
N THR A 116 11.36 21.95 15.62
CA THR A 116 12.20 23.01 16.21
C THR A 116 11.74 23.45 17.60
N LEU A 117 10.62 22.90 18.10
CA LEU A 117 10.14 23.18 19.45
C LEU A 117 11.10 22.57 20.48
N GLY A 118 11.70 23.42 21.31
CA GLY A 118 12.67 22.99 22.31
C GLY A 118 12.05 22.38 23.58
N ASP A 119 10.74 22.56 23.79
CA ASP A 119 10.03 22.02 24.95
C ASP A 119 9.30 20.70 24.58
N PRO A 120 9.70 19.56 25.20
CA PRO A 120 9.06 18.27 24.99
C PRO A 120 7.54 18.28 25.28
N THR A 121 7.09 19.04 26.25
CA THR A 121 5.68 19.11 26.62
C THR A 121 4.87 19.85 25.56
N GLN A 122 5.42 20.93 25.03
CA GLN A 122 4.83 21.68 23.94
C GLN A 122 4.79 20.82 22.65
N LEU A 123 5.89 20.15 22.32
CA LEU A 123 5.95 19.23 21.16
C LEU A 123 4.87 18.15 21.26
N TYR A 124 4.74 17.52 22.43
CA TYR A 124 3.73 16.50 22.66
C TYR A 124 2.31 17.06 22.50
N SER A 125 2.02 18.20 23.11
CA SER A 125 0.71 18.85 23.02
C SER A 125 0.36 19.21 21.57
N THR A 126 1.31 19.79 20.82
CA THR A 126 1.12 20.14 19.41
C THR A 126 0.82 18.92 18.58
N ILE A 127 1.61 17.84 18.73
CA ILE A 127 1.41 16.64 17.90
C ILE A 127 0.11 15.91 18.27
N ALA A 128 -0.15 15.69 19.56
CA ALA A 128 -1.30 14.91 20.00
C ALA A 128 -2.63 15.64 19.80
N ASN A 129 -2.68 16.94 20.05
CA ASN A 129 -3.92 17.72 20.11
C ASN A 129 -4.21 18.53 18.84
N GLU A 130 -3.21 18.73 17.96
CA GLU A 130 -3.38 19.57 16.77
C GLU A 130 -2.94 18.84 15.49
N VAL A 131 -1.70 18.32 15.43
CA VAL A 131 -1.21 17.63 14.21
C VAL A 131 -1.98 16.34 13.95
N PHE A 132 -2.23 15.53 14.97
CA PHE A 132 -2.96 14.27 14.78
C PHE A 132 -4.43 14.48 14.39
N PRO A 133 -5.21 15.39 15.02
CA PRO A 133 -6.51 15.81 14.51
C PRO A 133 -6.48 16.35 13.08
N PHE A 134 -5.47 17.15 12.72
CA PHE A 134 -5.28 17.63 11.35
C PHE A 134 -5.11 16.47 10.36
N ILE A 135 -4.23 15.50 10.65
CA ILE A 135 -4.05 14.30 9.82
C ILE A 135 -5.39 13.56 9.64
N LYS A 136 -6.21 13.46 10.68
CA LYS A 136 -7.53 12.81 10.61
C LYS A 136 -8.54 13.57 9.75
N SER A 137 -8.40 14.88 9.62
CA SER A 137 -9.32 15.74 8.85
C SER A 137 -9.00 15.76 7.35
N ILE A 138 -7.83 15.31 6.93
CA ILE A 138 -7.43 15.32 5.52
C ILE A 138 -8.40 14.49 4.68
N GLY A 139 -8.94 15.08 3.60
CA GLY A 139 -9.87 14.42 2.69
C GLY A 139 -11.27 14.16 3.27
N SER A 140 -11.59 14.73 4.45
CA SER A 140 -12.92 14.54 5.06
C SER A 140 -14.03 15.26 4.29
N GLU A 141 -13.71 16.35 3.60
CA GLU A 141 -14.67 17.09 2.76
C GLU A 141 -14.98 16.33 1.47
N ASP A 142 -14.01 15.59 0.93
CA ASP A 142 -14.13 14.81 -0.31
C ASP A 142 -14.56 13.36 -0.08
N ASP A 143 -14.86 12.97 1.18
CA ASP A 143 -15.20 11.59 1.59
C ASP A 143 -14.24 10.53 1.02
N THR A 144 -12.94 10.81 1.12
CA THR A 144 -11.90 9.93 0.58
C THR A 144 -11.78 8.64 1.37
N THR A 145 -11.30 7.58 0.72
CA THR A 145 -11.00 6.30 1.37
C THR A 145 -10.07 6.46 2.57
N TYR A 146 -9.08 7.35 2.45
CA TYR A 146 -8.17 7.68 3.55
C TYR A 146 -8.92 8.27 4.75
N SER A 147 -9.78 9.28 4.56
CA SER A 147 -10.53 9.91 5.65
C SER A 147 -11.42 8.92 6.38
N HIS A 148 -12.00 7.97 5.63
CA HIS A 148 -12.82 6.90 6.21
C HIS A 148 -12.01 6.01 7.16
N HIS A 149 -10.81 5.57 6.76
CA HIS A 149 -9.96 4.72 7.61
C HIS A 149 -9.32 5.47 8.77
N MET A 150 -9.21 6.79 8.70
CA MET A 150 -8.66 7.61 9.78
C MET A 150 -9.65 7.92 10.90
N LYS A 151 -10.95 7.69 10.71
CA LYS A 151 -11.98 7.98 11.74
C LYS A 151 -11.63 7.34 13.10
N ASP A 152 -11.23 6.06 13.09
CA ASP A 152 -10.90 5.29 14.29
C ASP A 152 -9.41 5.33 14.67
N ALA A 153 -8.60 6.11 13.96
CA ALA A 153 -7.19 6.25 14.26
C ALA A 153 -6.98 6.86 15.66
N ARG A 154 -5.98 6.36 16.39
CA ARG A 154 -5.63 6.81 17.73
C ARG A 154 -4.15 7.14 17.83
N PHE A 155 -3.85 8.26 18.45
CA PHE A 155 -2.50 8.60 18.86
C PHE A 155 -2.25 7.94 20.23
N THR A 156 -1.31 6.99 20.30
CA THR A 156 -1.10 6.15 21.49
C THR A 156 0.28 6.31 22.12
N ILE A 157 1.13 7.21 21.62
CA ILE A 157 2.42 7.49 22.24
C ILE A 157 2.17 8.10 23.64
N PRO A 158 2.63 7.44 24.73
CA PRO A 158 2.10 7.73 26.06
C PRO A 158 2.65 8.99 26.72
N ASN A 159 3.80 9.50 26.28
CA ASN A 159 4.45 10.62 26.97
C ASN A 159 5.39 11.43 26.05
N ALA A 160 5.70 12.64 26.49
CA ALA A 160 6.53 13.59 25.77
C ALA A 160 7.97 13.10 25.53
N ALA A 161 8.56 12.39 26.49
CA ALA A 161 9.94 11.92 26.38
C ALA A 161 10.12 10.90 25.26
N LEU A 162 9.18 9.93 25.15
CA LEU A 162 9.19 8.96 24.07
C LEU A 162 8.95 9.64 22.71
N LEU A 163 7.95 10.53 22.64
CA LEU A 163 7.63 11.24 21.40
C LEU A 163 8.81 12.07 20.90
N THR A 164 9.44 12.86 21.77
CA THR A 164 10.60 13.66 21.40
C THR A 164 11.73 12.79 20.87
N LYS A 165 12.07 11.71 21.58
CA LYS A 165 13.09 10.76 21.13
C LYS A 165 12.78 10.17 19.74
N VAL A 166 11.54 9.77 19.49
CA VAL A 166 11.11 9.21 18.20
C VAL A 166 11.18 10.27 17.11
N VAL A 167 10.71 11.49 17.36
CA VAL A 167 10.75 12.61 16.41
C VAL A 167 12.20 12.95 16.05
N ASP A 168 13.10 13.06 17.04
CA ASP A 168 14.53 13.34 16.81
C ASP A 168 15.20 12.27 15.95
N LEU A 169 14.95 10.99 16.27
CA LEU A 169 15.46 9.87 15.48
C LEU A 169 14.93 9.88 14.06
N LEU A 170 13.63 10.13 13.87
CA LEU A 170 13.01 10.25 12.53
C LEU A 170 13.55 11.46 11.77
N ALA A 171 13.76 12.60 12.45
CA ALA A 171 14.34 13.79 11.81
C ALA A 171 15.77 13.54 11.30
N ALA A 172 16.54 12.71 12.01
CA ALA A 172 17.89 12.32 11.62
C ALA A 172 17.96 11.31 10.47
N VAL A 173 16.83 10.70 10.07
CA VAL A 173 16.79 9.80 8.91
C VAL A 173 16.74 10.61 7.62
N PRO A 174 17.72 10.45 6.68
CA PRO A 174 17.68 11.12 5.40
C PRO A 174 16.50 10.61 4.55
N MET A 175 15.68 11.54 4.07
CA MET A 175 14.48 11.23 3.26
C MET A 175 14.45 12.03 1.95
N ASP A 176 15.60 12.42 1.44
CA ASP A 176 15.71 13.26 0.25
C ASP A 176 15.40 12.49 -1.04
N ASP A 177 15.65 11.19 -1.03
CA ASP A 177 15.46 10.30 -2.17
C ASP A 177 14.15 9.50 -2.04
N LYS A 178 13.40 9.39 -3.16
CA LYS A 178 12.13 8.63 -3.22
C LYS A 178 12.34 7.14 -2.92
N ASP A 179 13.43 6.57 -3.41
CA ASP A 179 13.73 5.14 -3.23
C ASP A 179 14.01 4.84 -1.74
N THR A 180 14.77 5.70 -1.07
CA THR A 180 15.07 5.59 0.37
C THR A 180 13.80 5.65 1.22
N LYS A 181 12.83 6.52 0.89
CA LYS A 181 11.56 6.62 1.63
C LYS A 181 10.76 5.32 1.57
N GLY A 182 10.60 4.77 0.37
CA GLY A 182 9.92 3.50 0.16
C GLY A 182 10.63 2.37 0.91
N ASP A 183 11.96 2.31 0.85
CA ASP A 183 12.76 1.29 1.51
C ASP A 183 12.67 1.36 3.05
N ILE A 184 12.64 2.56 3.63
CA ILE A 184 12.45 2.75 5.08
C ILE A 184 11.09 2.21 5.50
N TYR A 185 10.03 2.59 4.80
CA TYR A 185 8.68 2.15 5.11
C TYR A 185 8.56 0.62 4.97
N GLU A 186 9.12 0.07 3.91
CA GLU A 186 9.18 -1.36 3.68
C GLU A 186 9.98 -2.13 4.74
N TYR A 187 11.10 -1.57 5.20
CA TYR A 187 11.87 -2.17 6.29
C TYR A 187 11.07 -2.20 7.59
N MET A 188 10.38 -1.11 7.91
CA MET A 188 9.50 -1.04 9.07
C MET A 188 8.39 -2.08 9.00
N LEU A 189 7.72 -2.17 7.86
CA LEU A 189 6.68 -3.16 7.63
C LEU A 189 7.22 -4.61 7.68
N GLY A 190 8.48 -4.82 7.28
CA GLY A 190 9.17 -6.11 7.42
C GLY A 190 9.31 -6.58 8.87
N LYS A 191 9.36 -5.66 9.84
CA LYS A 191 9.39 -6.00 11.27
C LYS A 191 8.10 -6.69 11.75
N ILE A 192 6.94 -6.44 11.13
CA ILE A 192 5.70 -7.16 11.44
C ILE A 192 5.87 -8.65 11.17
N ALA A 193 6.42 -9.00 10.01
CA ALA A 193 6.64 -10.38 9.62
C ALA A 193 7.58 -11.11 10.59
N SER A 194 8.57 -10.40 11.14
CA SER A 194 9.54 -10.95 12.10
C SER A 194 8.96 -11.17 13.49
N ALA A 195 7.94 -10.42 13.88
CA ALA A 195 7.33 -10.46 15.22
C ALA A 195 6.41 -11.68 15.45
N GLY A 196 6.11 -12.47 14.43
CA GLY A 196 5.68 -13.87 14.52
C GLY A 196 4.33 -14.18 15.19
N ARG A 197 3.57 -13.22 15.70
CA ARG A 197 2.38 -13.51 16.52
C ARG A 197 1.03 -13.37 15.83
N ASN A 198 0.94 -12.72 14.68
CA ASN A 198 -0.37 -12.43 14.05
C ASN A 198 -0.57 -13.03 12.65
N GLY A 199 0.26 -14.00 12.20
CA GLY A 199 -0.01 -14.74 10.94
C GLY A 199 -0.03 -13.89 9.66
N GLN A 200 0.40 -12.63 9.72
CA GLN A 200 0.44 -11.77 8.56
C GLN A 200 1.77 -11.98 7.82
N PHE A 201 1.73 -12.87 6.85
CA PHE A 201 2.85 -13.11 5.94
C PHE A 201 2.90 -12.00 4.90
N ARG A 202 3.93 -11.17 5.00
CA ARG A 202 4.18 -10.17 3.98
C ARG A 202 5.10 -10.72 2.89
N THR A 203 4.71 -10.51 1.64
CA THR A 203 5.56 -10.87 0.50
C THR A 203 6.81 -9.96 0.49
N PRO A 204 8.02 -10.51 0.42
CA PRO A 204 9.23 -9.70 0.30
C PRO A 204 9.19 -8.77 -0.92
N ARG A 205 9.64 -7.52 -0.76
CA ARG A 205 9.56 -6.48 -1.81
C ARG A 205 10.18 -6.92 -3.15
N HIS A 206 11.32 -7.59 -3.11
CA HIS A 206 11.97 -8.07 -4.35
C HIS A 206 11.12 -9.09 -5.11
N ILE A 207 10.32 -9.91 -4.41
CA ILE A 207 9.37 -10.85 -5.03
C ILE A 207 8.19 -10.07 -5.63
N ILE A 208 7.64 -9.11 -4.89
CA ILE A 208 6.57 -8.24 -5.40
C ILE A 208 7.03 -7.52 -6.67
N LYS A 209 8.21 -6.90 -6.61
CA LYS A 209 8.80 -6.16 -7.74
C LYS A 209 9.02 -7.06 -8.96
N MET A 210 9.55 -8.26 -8.75
CA MET A 210 9.71 -9.26 -9.82
C MET A 210 8.37 -9.62 -10.46
N ILE A 211 7.32 -9.85 -9.66
CA ILE A 211 5.98 -10.17 -10.18
C ILE A 211 5.43 -9.00 -10.99
N VAL A 212 5.54 -7.77 -10.50
CA VAL A 212 5.06 -6.57 -11.19
C VAL A 212 5.80 -6.35 -12.51
N GLU A 213 7.14 -6.53 -12.52
CA GLU A 213 7.96 -6.45 -13.74
C GLU A 213 7.57 -7.50 -14.79
N LEU A 214 7.21 -8.71 -14.37
CA LEU A 214 6.73 -9.76 -15.27
C LEU A 214 5.33 -9.44 -15.82
N MET A 215 4.48 -8.84 -15.00
CA MET A 215 3.10 -8.53 -15.36
C MET A 215 2.96 -7.26 -16.23
N GLN A 216 3.92 -6.34 -16.14
CA GLN A 216 4.00 -5.11 -16.93
C GLN A 216 2.67 -4.33 -16.95
N PRO A 217 2.19 -3.83 -15.80
CA PRO A 217 0.94 -3.07 -15.75
C PRO A 217 0.99 -1.85 -16.67
N LYS A 218 -0.17 -1.49 -17.21
CA LYS A 218 -0.34 -0.38 -18.15
C LYS A 218 -1.18 0.74 -17.52
N PRO A 219 -1.05 2.00 -17.94
CA PRO A 219 -1.88 3.11 -17.46
C PRO A 219 -3.38 2.91 -17.65
N THR A 220 -3.76 2.02 -18.56
CA THR A 220 -5.16 1.67 -18.83
C THR A 220 -5.69 0.53 -17.96
N ASP A 221 -4.85 -0.10 -17.16
CA ASP A 221 -5.27 -1.19 -16.28
C ASP A 221 -6.06 -0.69 -15.07
N THR A 222 -6.97 -1.55 -14.61
CA THR A 222 -7.58 -1.51 -13.29
C THR A 222 -6.98 -2.65 -12.48
N ILE A 223 -6.22 -2.31 -11.44
CA ILE A 223 -5.36 -3.24 -10.68
C ILE A 223 -5.98 -3.50 -9.32
N CYS A 224 -6.25 -4.77 -9.00
CA CYS A 224 -6.84 -5.14 -7.73
C CYS A 224 -5.95 -6.10 -6.94
N ASP A 225 -5.84 -5.82 -5.63
CA ASP A 225 -5.35 -6.75 -4.62
C ASP A 225 -6.47 -7.06 -3.62
N PRO A 226 -7.16 -8.21 -3.75
CA PRO A 226 -8.27 -8.58 -2.87
C PRO A 226 -7.84 -9.09 -1.47
N ALA A 227 -6.57 -9.01 -1.12
CA ALA A 227 -6.00 -9.30 0.19
C ALA A 227 -4.81 -8.36 0.45
N CYS A 228 -5.08 -7.04 0.31
CA CYS A 228 -4.02 -6.06 0.09
C CYS A 228 -3.11 -5.79 1.30
N GLY A 229 -3.58 -6.06 2.52
CA GLY A 229 -2.82 -5.75 3.73
C GLY A 229 -2.35 -4.29 3.72
N THR A 230 -1.04 -4.10 3.71
CA THR A 230 -0.41 -2.77 3.64
C THR A 230 -0.25 -2.22 2.21
N ALA A 231 -0.98 -2.75 1.25
CA ALA A 231 -1.00 -2.36 -0.17
C ALA A 231 0.34 -2.54 -0.91
N GLY A 232 1.19 -3.49 -0.50
CA GLY A 232 2.53 -3.65 -1.07
C GLY A 232 2.56 -3.92 -2.58
N PHE A 233 1.64 -4.73 -3.11
CA PHE A 233 1.52 -4.97 -4.56
C PHE A 233 1.04 -3.73 -5.32
N LEU A 234 0.09 -3.00 -4.76
CA LEU A 234 -0.45 -1.79 -5.38
C LEU A 234 0.59 -0.67 -5.41
N VAL A 235 1.37 -0.53 -4.33
CA VAL A 235 2.52 0.39 -4.28
C VAL A 235 3.55 0.04 -5.36
N ALA A 236 3.96 -1.22 -5.45
CA ALA A 236 4.94 -1.62 -6.47
C ALA A 236 4.41 -1.42 -7.90
N ALA A 237 3.11 -1.66 -8.13
CA ALA A 237 2.48 -1.37 -9.41
C ALA A 237 2.46 0.14 -9.73
N SER A 238 2.20 1.00 -8.72
CA SER A 238 2.27 2.45 -8.90
C SER A 238 3.69 2.95 -9.18
N GLU A 239 4.70 2.40 -8.50
CA GLU A 239 6.12 2.68 -8.77
C GLU A 239 6.49 2.29 -10.20
N TYR A 240 6.12 1.08 -10.65
CA TYR A 240 6.36 0.62 -12.02
C TYR A 240 5.72 1.54 -13.06
N LEU A 241 4.45 1.90 -12.87
CA LEU A 241 3.74 2.81 -13.78
C LEU A 241 4.39 4.19 -13.81
N ASN A 242 4.82 4.72 -12.68
CA ASN A 242 5.54 5.99 -12.61
C ASN A 242 6.92 5.94 -13.28
N GLU A 243 7.63 4.82 -13.18
CA GLU A 243 8.96 4.66 -13.80
C GLU A 243 8.87 4.51 -15.32
N HIS A 244 7.91 3.72 -15.81
CA HIS A 244 7.85 3.33 -17.22
C HIS A 244 6.86 4.15 -18.06
N HIS A 245 5.85 4.77 -17.42
CA HIS A 245 4.71 5.41 -18.09
C HIS A 245 4.40 6.82 -17.58
N SER A 246 5.34 7.48 -16.88
CA SER A 246 5.09 8.80 -16.29
C SER A 246 4.62 9.85 -17.31
N THR A 247 5.18 9.86 -18.50
CA THR A 247 4.77 10.79 -19.56
C THR A 247 3.31 10.59 -19.97
N GLU A 248 2.86 9.35 -20.05
CA GLU A 248 1.49 9.00 -20.42
C GLU A 248 0.50 9.32 -19.29
N ILE A 249 0.86 8.97 -18.04
CA ILE A 249 0.04 9.20 -16.84
C ILE A 249 -0.17 10.68 -16.58
N PHE A 250 0.87 11.49 -16.73
CA PHE A 250 0.83 12.93 -16.43
C PHE A 250 0.70 13.80 -17.68
N ALA A 251 0.33 13.22 -18.83
CA ALA A 251 0.13 13.96 -20.08
C ALA A 251 -0.98 15.00 -19.99
N ASN A 252 -2.04 14.71 -19.22
CA ASN A 252 -3.18 15.59 -19.01
C ASN A 252 -3.86 15.30 -17.65
N PRO A 253 -4.72 16.23 -17.16
CA PRO A 253 -5.39 16.08 -15.87
C PRO A 253 -6.28 14.84 -15.74
N GLU A 254 -6.90 14.39 -16.83
CA GLU A 254 -7.79 13.21 -16.82
C GLU A 254 -7.00 11.92 -16.59
N ALA A 255 -5.87 11.75 -17.28
CA ALA A 255 -4.98 10.60 -17.09
C ALA A 255 -4.38 10.59 -15.68
N ALA A 256 -3.98 11.75 -15.15
CA ALA A 256 -3.48 11.88 -13.79
C ALA A 256 -4.57 11.55 -12.74
N LYS A 257 -5.80 12.00 -12.96
CA LYS A 257 -6.95 11.68 -12.11
C LYS A 257 -7.24 10.17 -12.13
N ARG A 258 -7.27 9.57 -13.32
CA ARG A 258 -7.45 8.12 -13.47
C ARG A 258 -6.41 7.33 -12.69
N PHE A 259 -5.13 7.68 -12.82
CA PHE A 259 -4.04 7.05 -12.06
C PHE A 259 -4.27 7.14 -10.55
N SER A 260 -4.74 8.29 -10.05
CA SER A 260 -4.92 8.56 -8.63
C SER A 260 -6.16 7.91 -8.02
N GLU A 261 -7.26 7.77 -8.79
CA GLU A 261 -8.58 7.44 -8.25
C GLU A 261 -9.17 6.13 -8.82
N GLU A 262 -8.78 5.71 -10.06
CA GLU A 262 -9.49 4.67 -10.80
C GLU A 262 -8.59 3.47 -11.18
N THR A 263 -7.31 3.50 -10.80
CA THR A 263 -6.34 2.46 -11.20
C THR A 263 -6.16 1.41 -10.11
N PHE A 264 -6.17 1.79 -8.83
CA PHE A 264 -5.75 0.92 -7.73
C PHE A 264 -6.89 0.60 -6.77
N PHE A 265 -7.14 -0.70 -6.60
CA PHE A 265 -8.20 -1.24 -5.75
C PHE A 265 -7.61 -2.25 -4.78
N GLY A 266 -7.85 -2.07 -3.49
CA GLY A 266 -7.37 -2.95 -2.44
C GLY A 266 -8.49 -3.33 -1.47
N TYR A 267 -8.55 -4.60 -1.09
CA TYR A 267 -9.53 -5.09 -0.12
C TYR A 267 -8.83 -5.81 1.02
N ASP A 268 -9.21 -5.51 2.23
CA ASP A 268 -8.80 -6.25 3.42
C ASP A 268 -9.91 -6.12 4.48
N PHE A 269 -9.92 -6.99 5.48
CA PHE A 269 -10.87 -6.91 6.60
C PHE A 269 -10.27 -6.25 7.85
N ASP A 270 -8.94 -6.11 7.92
CA ASP A 270 -8.24 -5.50 9.06
C ASP A 270 -8.14 -3.98 8.88
N SER A 271 -8.85 -3.23 9.73
CA SER A 271 -8.90 -1.76 9.67
C SER A 271 -7.53 -1.10 9.86
N THR A 272 -6.63 -1.69 10.64
CA THR A 272 -5.27 -1.18 10.82
C THR A 272 -4.46 -1.37 9.55
N MET A 273 -4.59 -2.52 8.88
CA MET A 273 -3.94 -2.76 7.59
C MET A 273 -4.41 -1.79 6.52
N LEU A 274 -5.72 -1.56 6.43
CA LEU A 274 -6.30 -0.61 5.46
C LEU A 274 -5.82 0.81 5.70
N ARG A 275 -5.72 1.25 6.95
CA ARG A 275 -5.19 2.56 7.34
C ARG A 275 -3.74 2.72 6.91
N ILE A 276 -2.91 1.74 7.26
CA ILE A 276 -1.50 1.70 6.85
C ILE A 276 -1.38 1.64 5.32
N GLY A 277 -2.18 0.81 4.67
CA GLY A 277 -2.20 0.66 3.21
C GLY A 277 -2.59 1.94 2.49
N SER A 278 -3.63 2.63 2.96
CA SER A 278 -4.06 3.92 2.39
C SER A 278 -2.97 4.98 2.52
N MET A 279 -2.35 5.12 3.70
CA MET A 279 -1.22 6.02 3.90
C MET A 279 -0.01 5.63 3.03
N ASN A 280 0.26 4.33 2.89
CA ASN A 280 1.33 3.83 2.05
C ASN A 280 1.14 4.25 0.59
N MET A 281 -0.05 4.09 0.04
CA MET A 281 -0.36 4.52 -1.32
C MET A 281 -0.20 6.03 -1.49
N MET A 282 -0.70 6.83 -0.55
CA MET A 282 -0.55 8.29 -0.58
C MET A 282 0.93 8.72 -0.50
N LEU A 283 1.73 8.07 0.33
CA LEU A 283 3.19 8.33 0.42
C LEU A 283 3.91 8.06 -0.91
N HIS A 284 3.38 7.14 -1.72
CA HIS A 284 3.91 6.78 -3.04
C HIS A 284 3.24 7.53 -4.20
N GLY A 285 2.43 8.56 -3.90
CA GLY A 285 1.88 9.50 -4.88
C GLY A 285 0.56 9.08 -5.53
N VAL A 286 -0.15 8.14 -4.93
CA VAL A 286 -1.53 7.81 -5.29
C VAL A 286 -2.45 8.45 -4.26
N GLU A 287 -3.12 9.55 -4.64
CA GLU A 287 -3.81 10.42 -3.68
C GLU A 287 -5.12 9.84 -3.13
N ASN A 288 -5.89 9.12 -3.95
CA ASN A 288 -7.18 8.56 -3.56
C ASN A 288 -7.42 7.15 -4.13
N PRO A 289 -6.63 6.14 -3.74
CA PRO A 289 -6.83 4.76 -4.16
C PRO A 289 -8.11 4.20 -3.52
N SER A 290 -8.79 3.26 -4.19
CA SER A 290 -9.94 2.55 -3.62
C SER A 290 -9.47 1.43 -2.69
N ILE A 291 -9.15 1.77 -1.44
CA ILE A 291 -8.77 0.81 -0.38
C ILE A 291 -9.96 0.63 0.55
N GLU A 292 -10.57 -0.55 0.58
CA GLU A 292 -11.84 -0.74 1.23
C GLU A 292 -11.87 -1.92 2.22
N ASN A 293 -12.63 -1.76 3.30
CA ASN A 293 -12.89 -2.85 4.24
C ASN A 293 -13.86 -3.86 3.62
N ARG A 294 -13.33 -5.02 3.24
CA ARG A 294 -14.12 -6.10 2.64
C ARG A 294 -13.59 -7.47 3.00
N ASP A 295 -14.48 -8.35 3.37
CA ASP A 295 -14.23 -9.78 3.25
C ASP A 295 -14.46 -10.18 1.78
N SER A 296 -13.36 -10.35 1.05
CA SER A 296 -13.37 -10.60 -0.40
C SER A 296 -14.06 -11.90 -0.80
N LEU A 297 -14.17 -12.86 0.13
CA LEU A 297 -14.82 -14.14 -0.12
C LEU A 297 -16.31 -14.13 0.24
N SER A 298 -16.80 -13.12 0.95
CA SER A 298 -18.18 -13.03 1.44
C SER A 298 -19.22 -12.91 0.31
N GLU A 299 -20.40 -13.46 0.56
CA GLU A 299 -21.58 -13.31 -0.30
C GLU A 299 -21.99 -11.85 -0.51
N ALA A 300 -21.79 -10.98 0.50
CA ALA A 300 -22.08 -9.56 0.39
C ALA A 300 -21.40 -8.87 -0.78
N HIS A 301 -20.28 -9.42 -1.26
CA HIS A 301 -19.47 -8.89 -2.37
C HIS A 301 -19.54 -9.75 -3.64
N SER A 302 -20.50 -10.66 -3.74
CA SER A 302 -20.70 -11.56 -4.89
C SER A 302 -21.00 -10.82 -6.21
N HIS A 303 -21.53 -9.59 -6.12
CA HIS A 303 -21.83 -8.73 -7.26
C HIS A 303 -20.59 -8.11 -7.95
N ILE A 304 -19.41 -8.21 -7.32
CA ILE A 304 -18.17 -7.69 -7.90
C ILE A 304 -17.56 -8.76 -8.79
N GLU A 305 -17.83 -8.67 -10.08
CA GLU A 305 -17.36 -9.60 -11.08
C GLU A 305 -16.81 -8.89 -12.32
N SER A 306 -15.76 -9.43 -12.90
CA SER A 306 -15.19 -8.97 -14.19
C SER A 306 -14.89 -7.46 -14.24
N GLN A 307 -14.41 -6.87 -13.14
CA GLN A 307 -14.16 -5.43 -13.04
C GLN A 307 -12.68 -5.06 -13.24
N PHE A 308 -11.75 -5.99 -13.03
CA PHE A 308 -10.33 -5.69 -13.01
C PHE A 308 -9.60 -6.36 -14.17
N SER A 309 -8.70 -5.61 -14.80
CA SER A 309 -7.85 -6.13 -15.87
C SER A 309 -6.63 -6.89 -15.32
N LEU A 310 -6.17 -6.55 -14.12
CA LEU A 310 -5.01 -7.16 -13.47
C LEU A 310 -5.29 -7.43 -11.98
N ILE A 311 -4.99 -8.66 -11.55
CA ILE A 311 -5.03 -9.05 -10.13
C ILE A 311 -3.60 -9.32 -9.68
N LEU A 312 -3.15 -8.63 -8.63
CA LEU A 312 -1.84 -8.79 -8.00
C LEU A 312 -2.05 -9.03 -6.51
N ALA A 313 -1.83 -10.23 -6.03
CA ALA A 313 -2.10 -10.56 -4.63
C ALA A 313 -1.24 -11.70 -4.10
N ASN A 314 -1.04 -11.71 -2.80
CA ASN A 314 -0.55 -12.84 -2.03
C ASN A 314 -1.59 -13.19 -0.96
N PRO A 315 -2.62 -14.00 -1.28
CA PRO A 315 -3.69 -14.30 -0.35
C PRO A 315 -3.19 -15.15 0.82
N PRO A 316 -3.93 -15.21 1.95
CA PRO A 316 -3.59 -16.04 3.08
C PRO A 316 -3.57 -17.53 2.69
N PHE A 317 -2.52 -18.26 3.16
CA PHE A 317 -2.28 -19.67 2.81
C PHE A 317 -2.81 -20.69 3.82
N ALA A 318 -3.14 -20.25 5.03
CA ALA A 318 -3.54 -21.13 6.10
C ALA A 318 -4.87 -20.70 6.69
N GLY A 319 -5.77 -21.65 6.79
CA GLY A 319 -7.06 -21.48 7.40
C GLY A 319 -8.10 -22.38 6.73
N SER A 320 -9.04 -22.90 7.51
CA SER A 320 -10.30 -23.40 6.98
C SER A 320 -11.34 -22.33 7.23
N LEU A 321 -11.81 -21.73 6.17
CA LEU A 321 -12.96 -20.84 6.22
C LEU A 321 -14.25 -21.67 6.33
N ASP A 322 -15.24 -21.07 6.94
CA ASP A 322 -16.60 -21.58 6.84
C ASP A 322 -17.03 -21.45 5.37
N TYR A 323 -17.05 -22.60 4.68
CA TYR A 323 -17.40 -22.66 3.26
C TYR A 323 -18.80 -22.12 2.98
N GLU A 324 -19.71 -22.21 3.95
CA GLU A 324 -21.10 -21.76 3.80
C GLU A 324 -21.21 -20.24 3.80
N SER A 325 -20.24 -19.53 4.41
CA SER A 325 -20.17 -18.07 4.41
C SER A 325 -19.58 -17.49 3.11
N CYS A 326 -18.95 -18.33 2.27
CA CYS A 326 -18.37 -17.89 1.00
C CYS A 326 -19.45 -17.62 -0.05
N ALA A 327 -19.17 -16.67 -0.93
CA ALA A 327 -20.04 -16.32 -2.06
C ALA A 327 -20.40 -17.55 -2.92
N LYS A 328 -21.69 -17.71 -3.26
CA LYS A 328 -22.20 -18.84 -4.02
C LYS A 328 -21.58 -18.98 -5.39
N ASN A 329 -21.22 -17.87 -6.03
CA ASN A 329 -20.52 -17.89 -7.32
C ASN A 329 -19.09 -18.42 -7.20
N ILE A 330 -18.39 -18.19 -6.07
CA ILE A 330 -17.10 -18.84 -5.77
C ILE A 330 -17.30 -20.33 -5.52
N GLN A 331 -18.31 -20.70 -4.75
CA GLN A 331 -18.66 -22.10 -4.48
C GLN A 331 -19.02 -22.88 -5.75
N ALA A 332 -19.59 -22.21 -6.75
CA ALA A 332 -19.87 -22.81 -8.05
C ALA A 332 -18.61 -23.15 -8.86
N ILE A 333 -17.52 -22.38 -8.66
CA ILE A 333 -16.23 -22.62 -9.32
C ILE A 333 -15.44 -23.74 -8.63
N VAL A 334 -15.40 -23.73 -7.29
CA VAL A 334 -14.59 -24.67 -6.52
C VAL A 334 -15.31 -25.11 -5.22
N LYS A 335 -15.27 -26.41 -4.95
CA LYS A 335 -15.79 -27.01 -3.72
C LYS A 335 -14.64 -27.35 -2.78
N THR A 336 -14.25 -26.39 -1.95
CA THR A 336 -13.12 -26.56 -1.03
C THR A 336 -13.28 -25.65 0.19
N LYS A 337 -12.63 -26.02 1.30
CA LYS A 337 -12.48 -25.16 2.50
C LYS A 337 -11.08 -24.52 2.54
N LYS A 338 -10.22 -24.80 1.57
CA LYS A 338 -8.85 -24.27 1.54
C LYS A 338 -8.86 -22.85 1.02
N THR A 339 -8.43 -21.92 1.85
CA THR A 339 -8.44 -20.48 1.58
C THR A 339 -7.74 -20.12 0.28
N GLU A 340 -6.58 -20.72 0.01
CA GLU A 340 -5.80 -20.46 -1.19
C GLU A 340 -6.53 -20.82 -2.49
N LEU A 341 -7.34 -21.88 -2.49
CA LEU A 341 -8.15 -22.27 -3.66
C LEU A 341 -9.40 -21.42 -3.83
N LEU A 342 -9.99 -20.95 -2.72
CA LEU A 342 -11.10 -20.00 -2.76
C LEU A 342 -10.63 -18.65 -3.34
N PHE A 343 -9.43 -18.19 -2.99
CA PHE A 343 -8.86 -16.97 -3.58
C PHE A 343 -8.53 -17.14 -5.07
N LEU A 344 -8.07 -18.31 -5.52
CA LEU A 344 -7.92 -18.54 -6.97
C LEU A 344 -9.26 -18.46 -7.71
N ALA A 345 -10.34 -19.01 -7.14
CA ALA A 345 -11.69 -18.86 -7.72
C ALA A 345 -12.16 -17.41 -7.70
N LEU A 346 -11.85 -16.65 -6.62
CA LEU A 346 -12.10 -15.23 -6.53
C LEU A 346 -11.37 -14.45 -7.63
N PHE A 347 -10.10 -14.73 -7.91
CA PHE A 347 -9.33 -14.06 -8.97
C PHE A 347 -9.99 -14.27 -10.35
N LEU A 348 -10.49 -15.47 -10.63
CA LEU A 348 -11.22 -15.75 -11.86
C LEU A 348 -12.52 -14.94 -11.94
N ARG A 349 -13.23 -14.76 -10.83
CA ARG A 349 -14.45 -13.96 -10.75
C ARG A 349 -14.16 -12.47 -10.96
N LEU A 350 -13.15 -11.95 -10.31
CA LEU A 350 -12.82 -10.52 -10.31
C LEU A 350 -12.21 -10.05 -11.63
N ARG A 351 -11.47 -10.93 -12.31
CA ARG A 351 -10.74 -10.57 -13.52
C ARG A 351 -11.67 -10.42 -14.71
N TRP A 352 -11.58 -9.30 -15.41
CA TRP A 352 -12.23 -9.10 -16.67
C TRP A 352 -11.54 -9.95 -17.77
N ILE A 353 -12.19 -11.02 -18.19
CA ILE A 353 -11.74 -11.85 -19.31
C ILE A 353 -12.43 -11.30 -20.57
N LYS A 354 -11.69 -10.59 -21.43
CA LYS A 354 -12.13 -10.35 -22.80
C LYS A 354 -12.25 -11.73 -23.50
N LEU A 355 -13.41 -12.33 -23.43
CA LEU A 355 -13.76 -13.39 -24.38
C LEU A 355 -13.70 -12.74 -25.75
N LYS A 356 -12.62 -12.97 -26.51
CA LYS A 356 -12.65 -12.72 -27.94
C LYS A 356 -13.82 -13.57 -28.46
N ASN A 357 -14.89 -12.90 -28.83
CA ASN A 357 -15.94 -13.50 -29.62
C ASN A 357 -15.31 -14.07 -30.91
N LYS A 358 -14.89 -15.33 -30.85
CA LYS A 358 -14.69 -16.19 -32.00
C LYS A 358 -15.88 -17.11 -32.06
N LEU A 359 -17.02 -16.55 -32.46
CA LEU A 359 -18.14 -17.27 -33.00
C LEU A 359 -18.85 -16.29 -33.93
N SER A 360 -18.33 -16.19 -35.14
CA SER A 360 -19.05 -15.82 -36.36
C SER A 360 -18.37 -16.55 -37.50
#